data_218b054df2c9dff16c1ffd44b1c68225
#
_entry.id   218b054df2c9dff16c1ffd44b1c68225
#
_cell.length_a   1.000
_cell.length_b   1.000
_cell.length_c   1.000
_cell.angle_alpha   90.00
_cell.angle_beta   90.00
_cell.angle_gamma   90.00
#
_symmetry.space_group_name_H-M   'P 1'
#
loop_
_entity.id
_entity.type
_entity.pdbx_description
1 polymer ?
#
loop_
_entity_poly.entity_id
_entity_poly.type
_entity_poly.pdbx_seq_one_letter_code
_entity_poly.pdbx_strand_id
1 'polypeptide(L)'
;MAQIVFDTERLIVRHYTPADADNFFLLNSDPDVMRYIRPVRSRADTDLFFAEVMRYSANNPSYGRMAVLDKKSGEFVGSFAIIPIEHTELMQLGYSLLPKYWGRGYATELVNQALIYAFTSTDIEEIFGVTESLNTASQHVLLKSGFTPHSTAMEGEKVLNRFHLLKQNFL
;
A
#
# COMPACT_ATOMS: atom_id res chain seq x y z
N MET A 1 -8.27 -19.80 7.06
CA MET A 1 -7.26 -18.86 7.56
C MET A 1 -6.87 -17.89 6.48
N ALA A 2 -6.60 -16.64 6.87
CA ALA A 2 -6.12 -15.65 5.93
C ALA A 2 -4.71 -16.01 5.44
N GLN A 3 -4.47 -15.87 4.14
CA GLN A 3 -3.17 -16.14 3.54
C GLN A 3 -2.21 -15.00 3.87
N ILE A 4 -1.12 -15.33 4.56
CA ILE A 4 0.01 -14.41 4.78
C ILE A 4 0.79 -14.32 3.46
N VAL A 5 1.05 -13.07 3.03
CA VAL A 5 1.80 -12.79 1.81
C VAL A 5 3.28 -12.61 2.13
N PHE A 6 3.57 -11.78 3.12
CA PHE A 6 4.90 -11.63 3.71
C PHE A 6 4.79 -11.08 5.14
N ASP A 7 5.88 -11.10 5.87
CA ASP A 7 5.95 -10.51 7.20
C ASP A 7 7.28 -9.75 7.39
N THR A 8 7.29 -8.88 8.38
CA THR A 8 8.45 -8.10 8.78
C THR A 8 8.83 -8.46 10.22
N GLU A 9 9.74 -7.71 10.82
CA GLU A 9 10.03 -7.87 12.25
C GLU A 9 8.79 -7.65 13.13
N ARG A 10 8.01 -6.59 12.83
CA ARG A 10 6.87 -6.16 13.65
C ARG A 10 5.50 -6.35 13.02
N LEU A 11 5.43 -6.62 11.70
CA LEU A 11 4.19 -6.60 10.94
C LEU A 11 3.94 -7.93 10.23
N ILE A 12 2.64 -8.25 10.06
CA ILE A 12 2.15 -9.30 9.18
C ILE A 12 1.35 -8.65 8.07
N VAL A 13 1.62 -9.02 6.81
CA VAL A 13 0.85 -8.59 5.64
C VAL A 13 0.14 -9.82 5.07
N ARG A 14 -1.17 -9.77 5.06
CA ARG A 14 -2.04 -10.85 4.59
C ARG A 14 -3.18 -10.33 3.73
N HIS A 15 -3.78 -11.20 2.97
CA HIS A 15 -5.01 -10.84 2.27
C HIS A 15 -6.12 -10.47 3.28
N TYR A 16 -6.99 -9.57 2.84
CA TYR A 16 -8.19 -9.24 3.59
C TYR A 16 -9.13 -10.46 3.68
N THR A 17 -9.87 -10.54 4.76
CA THR A 17 -10.97 -11.49 4.96
C THR A 17 -12.26 -10.73 5.18
N PRO A 18 -13.44 -11.35 5.04
CA PRO A 18 -14.71 -10.66 5.33
C PRO A 18 -14.79 -10.04 6.73
N ALA A 19 -14.06 -10.60 7.70
CA ALA A 19 -14.00 -10.08 9.07
C ALA A 19 -13.29 -8.71 9.18
N ASP A 20 -12.56 -8.29 8.16
CA ASP A 20 -11.81 -7.03 8.15
C ASP A 20 -12.65 -5.82 7.66
N ALA A 21 -13.92 -6.01 7.33
CA ALA A 21 -14.76 -4.95 6.76
C ALA A 21 -14.79 -3.68 7.63
N ASP A 22 -14.88 -3.83 8.94
CA ASP A 22 -14.91 -2.68 9.87
C ASP A 22 -13.57 -1.96 9.91
N ASN A 23 -12.46 -2.70 9.94
CA ASN A 23 -11.12 -2.13 9.90
C ASN A 23 -10.85 -1.41 8.57
N PHE A 24 -11.30 -1.98 7.48
CA PHE A 24 -11.19 -1.36 6.16
C PHE A 24 -11.98 -0.06 6.08
N PHE A 25 -13.18 -0.04 6.64
CA PHE A 25 -13.98 1.18 6.75
C PHE A 25 -13.30 2.23 7.65
N LEU A 26 -12.81 1.83 8.81
CA LEU A 26 -12.09 2.71 9.73
C LEU A 26 -10.96 3.47 9.02
N LEU A 27 -10.16 2.75 8.24
CA LEU A 27 -9.04 3.31 7.49
C LEU A 27 -9.52 4.28 6.38
N ASN A 28 -10.52 3.89 5.61
CA ASN A 28 -11.01 4.64 4.46
C ASN A 28 -11.94 5.81 4.82
N SER A 29 -12.40 5.89 6.05
CA SER A 29 -13.21 6.99 6.58
C SER A 29 -12.42 8.00 7.40
N ASP A 30 -11.14 7.74 7.67
CA ASP A 30 -10.30 8.65 8.42
C ASP A 30 -9.76 9.77 7.50
N PRO A 31 -10.11 11.05 7.75
CA PRO A 31 -9.69 12.15 6.87
C PRO A 31 -8.19 12.42 6.90
N ASP A 32 -7.51 12.12 8.00
CA ASP A 32 -6.06 12.29 8.09
C ASP A 32 -5.33 11.22 7.28
N VAL A 33 -5.80 9.98 7.32
CA VAL A 33 -5.27 8.88 6.52
C VAL A 33 -5.48 9.16 5.02
N MET A 34 -6.68 9.59 4.64
CA MET A 34 -7.07 9.78 3.25
C MET A 34 -6.62 11.11 2.64
N ARG A 35 -6.04 12.00 3.42
CA ARG A 35 -5.68 13.38 3.00
C ARG A 35 -5.02 13.47 1.62
N TYR A 36 -4.08 12.60 1.33
CA TYR A 36 -3.31 12.58 0.07
C TYR A 36 -3.61 11.37 -0.81
N ILE A 37 -4.67 10.63 -0.52
CA ILE A 37 -5.01 9.40 -1.22
C ILE A 37 -6.28 9.57 -2.05
N ARG A 38 -7.40 9.82 -1.39
CA ARG A 38 -8.73 10.03 -2.00
C ARG A 38 -9.68 10.63 -0.98
N PRO A 39 -10.84 11.15 -1.42
CA PRO A 39 -11.89 11.56 -0.48
C PRO A 39 -12.32 10.41 0.43
N VAL A 40 -12.68 10.73 1.67
CA VAL A 40 -13.24 9.75 2.59
C VAL A 40 -14.51 9.14 2.02
N ARG A 41 -14.75 7.86 2.32
CA ARG A 41 -15.88 7.10 1.81
C ARG A 41 -16.93 6.86 2.89
N SER A 42 -18.21 6.84 2.48
CA SER A 42 -19.29 6.32 3.30
C SER A 42 -19.12 4.83 3.56
N ARG A 43 -19.87 4.28 4.52
CA ARG A 43 -19.84 2.83 4.76
C ARG A 43 -20.28 2.05 3.52
N ALA A 44 -21.37 2.48 2.88
CA ALA A 44 -21.89 1.82 1.69
C ALA A 44 -20.85 1.78 0.55
N ASP A 45 -20.21 2.92 0.27
CA ASP A 45 -19.18 2.99 -0.77
C ASP A 45 -17.92 2.18 -0.39
N THR A 46 -17.56 2.16 0.87
CA THR A 46 -16.45 1.35 1.36
C THR A 46 -16.73 -0.13 1.22
N ASP A 47 -17.94 -0.58 1.55
CA ASP A 47 -18.32 -1.99 1.40
C ASP A 47 -18.29 -2.45 -0.05
N LEU A 48 -18.70 -1.60 -1.00
CA LEU A 48 -18.58 -1.89 -2.44
C LEU A 48 -17.12 -2.00 -2.87
N PHE A 49 -16.29 -1.06 -2.44
CA PHE A 49 -14.85 -1.08 -2.71
C PHE A 49 -14.18 -2.30 -2.08
N PHE A 50 -14.56 -2.65 -0.86
CA PHE A 50 -14.04 -3.83 -0.17
C PHE A 50 -14.36 -5.12 -0.91
N ALA A 51 -15.58 -5.24 -1.45
CA ALA A 51 -15.96 -6.39 -2.28
C ALA A 51 -15.07 -6.50 -3.55
N GLU A 52 -14.72 -5.39 -4.19
CA GLU A 52 -13.79 -5.36 -5.32
C GLU A 52 -12.38 -5.80 -4.90
N VAL A 53 -11.89 -5.32 -3.76
CA VAL A 53 -10.59 -5.70 -3.19
C VAL A 53 -10.53 -7.22 -2.95
N MET A 54 -11.56 -7.79 -2.35
CA MET A 54 -11.66 -9.23 -2.09
C MET A 54 -11.67 -10.03 -3.39
N ARG A 55 -12.41 -9.58 -4.39
CA ARG A 55 -12.49 -10.24 -5.70
C ARG A 55 -11.16 -10.20 -6.44
N TYR A 56 -10.48 -9.06 -6.42
CA TYR A 56 -9.16 -8.92 -7.06
C TYR A 56 -8.16 -9.88 -6.44
N SER A 57 -8.08 -9.92 -5.11
CA SER A 57 -7.15 -10.80 -4.39
C SER A 57 -7.42 -12.28 -4.63
N ALA A 58 -8.68 -12.68 -4.76
CA ALA A 58 -9.04 -14.07 -5.07
C ALA A 58 -8.49 -14.53 -6.42
N ASN A 59 -8.37 -13.63 -7.40
CA ASN A 59 -7.84 -13.92 -8.73
C ASN A 59 -6.33 -13.60 -8.87
N ASN A 60 -5.74 -12.92 -7.90
CA ASN A 60 -4.35 -12.46 -7.93
C ASN A 60 -3.68 -12.70 -6.58
N PRO A 61 -3.29 -13.94 -6.25
CA PRO A 61 -2.80 -14.28 -4.91
C PRO A 61 -1.51 -13.56 -4.50
N SER A 62 -0.71 -13.10 -5.47
CA SER A 62 0.54 -12.38 -5.21
C SER A 62 0.38 -10.86 -5.13
N TYR A 63 -0.77 -10.34 -5.50
CA TYR A 63 -1.01 -8.89 -5.66
C TYR A 63 -2.32 -8.47 -5.01
N GLY A 64 -2.55 -7.18 -4.98
CA GLY A 64 -3.79 -6.59 -4.50
C GLY A 64 -3.57 -5.72 -3.27
N ARG A 65 -4.68 -5.36 -2.64
CA ARG A 65 -4.70 -4.65 -1.37
C ARG A 65 -4.75 -5.66 -0.23
N MET A 66 -3.94 -5.45 0.77
CA MET A 66 -3.68 -6.39 1.86
C MET A 66 -3.83 -5.71 3.21
N ALA A 67 -4.24 -6.46 4.22
CA ALA A 67 -4.29 -5.99 5.58
C ALA A 67 -2.88 -6.05 6.21
N VAL A 68 -2.53 -5.02 6.95
CA VAL A 68 -1.31 -4.96 7.75
C VAL A 68 -1.69 -5.04 9.22
N LEU A 69 -1.11 -6.00 9.92
CA LEU A 69 -1.36 -6.26 11.34
C LEU A 69 -0.08 -6.14 12.14
N ASP A 70 -0.20 -5.68 13.38
CA ASP A 70 0.88 -5.78 14.35
C ASP A 70 1.10 -7.24 14.73
N LYS A 71 2.32 -7.71 14.59
CA LYS A 71 2.68 -9.13 14.79
C LYS A 71 2.48 -9.59 16.24
N LYS A 72 2.68 -8.69 17.19
CA LYS A 72 2.63 -9.00 18.60
C LYS A 72 1.20 -8.96 19.16
N SER A 73 0.46 -7.92 18.82
CA SER A 73 -0.91 -7.72 19.33
C SER A 73 -2.00 -8.31 18.45
N GLY A 74 -1.73 -8.50 17.15
CA GLY A 74 -2.73 -8.87 16.15
C GLY A 74 -3.64 -7.71 15.74
N GLU A 75 -3.40 -6.50 16.24
CA GLU A 75 -4.20 -5.32 15.89
C GLU A 75 -3.99 -4.90 14.45
N PHE A 76 -5.06 -4.37 13.84
CA PHE A 76 -5.01 -3.79 12.51
C PHE A 76 -4.22 -2.48 12.51
N VAL A 77 -3.20 -2.41 11.66
CA VAL A 77 -2.29 -1.27 11.52
C VAL A 77 -2.67 -0.40 10.31
N GLY A 78 -3.09 -1.03 9.23
CA GLY A 78 -3.41 -0.33 8.01
C GLY A 78 -3.53 -1.24 6.80
N SER A 79 -3.30 -0.67 5.62
CA SER A 79 -3.38 -1.36 4.34
C SER A 79 -2.09 -1.20 3.55
N PHE A 80 -1.74 -2.22 2.81
CA PHE A 80 -0.65 -2.25 1.84
C PHE A 80 -1.18 -2.72 0.50
N ALA A 81 -0.60 -2.25 -0.60
CA ALA A 81 -1.01 -2.67 -1.93
C ALA A 81 0.17 -2.85 -2.87
N ILE A 82 0.11 -3.89 -3.69
CA ILE A 82 0.83 -4.01 -4.95
C ILE A 82 -0.22 -4.19 -6.03
N ILE A 83 -0.41 -3.18 -6.85
CA ILE A 83 -1.50 -3.12 -7.84
C ILE A 83 -1.00 -2.44 -9.11
N PRO A 84 -1.62 -2.70 -10.28
CA PRO A 84 -1.31 -1.97 -11.48
C PRO A 84 -1.57 -0.46 -11.33
N ILE A 85 -0.75 0.35 -11.98
CA ILE A 85 -1.09 1.75 -12.24
C ILE A 85 -2.21 1.73 -13.28
N GLU A 86 -3.26 2.50 -13.02
CA GLU A 86 -4.48 2.53 -13.84
C GLU A 86 -4.16 2.68 -15.32
N HIS A 87 -4.79 1.83 -16.14
CA HIS A 87 -4.61 1.75 -17.60
C HIS A 87 -3.21 1.37 -18.07
N THR A 88 -2.40 0.75 -17.22
CA THR A 88 -1.06 0.27 -17.57
C THR A 88 -0.82 -1.14 -17.03
N GLU A 89 0.26 -1.77 -17.47
CA GLU A 89 0.78 -3.01 -16.90
C GLU A 89 1.86 -2.76 -15.83
N LEU A 90 2.19 -1.49 -15.58
CA LEU A 90 3.19 -1.11 -14.58
C LEU A 90 2.62 -1.30 -13.18
N MET A 91 3.42 -1.87 -12.30
CA MET A 91 3.02 -2.14 -10.91
C MET A 91 3.49 -1.04 -9.98
N GLN A 92 2.64 -0.69 -9.03
CA GLN A 92 2.96 0.23 -7.95
C GLN A 92 2.74 -0.40 -6.59
N LEU A 93 3.52 0.02 -5.61
CA LEU A 93 3.20 -0.22 -4.22
C LEU A 93 2.60 1.03 -3.58
N GLY A 94 1.76 0.81 -2.60
CA GLY A 94 1.19 1.87 -1.80
C GLY A 94 0.84 1.36 -0.41
N TYR A 95 0.71 2.26 0.54
CA TYR A 95 0.32 1.93 1.90
C TYR A 95 -0.44 3.09 2.54
N SER A 96 -1.24 2.74 3.53
CA SER A 96 -1.88 3.69 4.42
C SER A 96 -1.96 3.08 5.82
N LEU A 97 -1.51 3.81 6.81
CA LEU A 97 -1.48 3.36 8.20
C LEU A 97 -2.37 4.23 9.06
N LEU A 98 -3.00 3.64 10.07
CA LEU A 98 -3.76 4.38 11.06
C LEU A 98 -2.84 5.36 11.81
N PRO A 99 -3.32 6.57 12.16
CA PRO A 99 -2.48 7.62 12.74
C PRO A 99 -1.70 7.20 13.99
N LYS A 100 -2.26 6.33 14.82
CA LYS A 100 -1.57 5.84 16.04
C LYS A 100 -0.27 5.08 15.77
N TYR A 101 -0.06 4.65 14.52
CA TYR A 101 1.16 3.93 14.11
C TYR A 101 2.16 4.81 13.35
N TRP A 102 1.85 6.08 13.14
CA TRP A 102 2.76 7.00 12.46
C TRP A 102 3.98 7.35 13.34
N GLY A 103 5.09 7.70 12.69
CA GLY A 103 6.31 8.13 13.37
C GLY A 103 7.06 7.01 14.11
N ARG A 104 6.78 5.75 13.82
CA ARG A 104 7.39 4.58 14.47
C ARG A 104 8.27 3.75 13.54
N GLY A 105 8.48 4.20 12.31
CA GLY A 105 9.26 3.46 11.30
C GLY A 105 8.53 2.32 10.62
N TYR A 106 7.25 2.12 10.87
CA TYR A 106 6.47 1.03 10.28
C TYR A 106 6.37 1.13 8.76
N ALA A 107 6.17 2.33 8.22
CA ALA A 107 6.09 2.51 6.77
C ALA A 107 7.39 2.12 6.06
N THR A 108 8.53 2.54 6.57
CA THR A 108 9.85 2.18 6.01
C THR A 108 10.11 0.67 6.11
N GLU A 109 9.80 0.07 7.25
CA GLU A 109 9.93 -1.38 7.46
C GLU A 109 9.06 -2.16 6.48
N LEU A 110 7.80 -1.74 6.33
CA LEU A 110 6.84 -2.34 5.41
C LEU A 110 7.31 -2.26 3.96
N VAL A 111 7.72 -1.08 3.50
CA VAL A 111 8.17 -0.87 2.12
C VAL A 111 9.44 -1.67 1.83
N ASN A 112 10.41 -1.68 2.73
CA ASN A 112 11.65 -2.44 2.53
C ASN A 112 11.38 -3.94 2.38
N GLN A 113 10.54 -4.52 3.22
CA GLN A 113 10.21 -5.94 3.12
C GLN A 113 9.33 -6.24 1.89
N ALA A 114 8.44 -5.31 1.55
CA ALA A 114 7.63 -5.43 0.35
C ALA A 114 8.46 -5.45 -0.94
N LEU A 115 9.56 -4.69 -0.98
CA LEU A 115 10.50 -4.71 -2.12
C LEU A 115 11.22 -6.07 -2.22
N ILE A 116 11.64 -6.63 -1.11
CA ILE A 116 12.21 -7.98 -1.09
C ILE A 116 11.19 -8.96 -1.65
N TYR A 117 9.96 -8.94 -1.15
CA TYR A 117 8.88 -9.80 -1.64
C TYR A 117 8.63 -9.60 -3.14
N ALA A 118 8.45 -8.36 -3.59
CA ALA A 118 8.15 -8.05 -4.98
C ALA A 118 9.22 -8.58 -5.94
N PHE A 119 10.50 -8.37 -5.61
CA PHE A 119 11.60 -8.73 -6.49
C PHE A 119 12.07 -10.19 -6.38
N THR A 120 11.73 -10.89 -5.31
CA THR A 120 12.18 -12.29 -5.13
C THR A 120 11.05 -13.31 -5.26
N SER A 121 9.81 -12.90 -5.06
CA SER A 121 8.66 -13.81 -5.02
C SER A 121 7.62 -13.54 -6.12
N THR A 122 7.88 -12.56 -6.98
CA THR A 122 7.03 -12.24 -8.13
C THR A 122 7.87 -11.94 -9.37
N ASP A 123 7.22 -11.73 -10.50
CA ASP A 123 7.89 -11.42 -11.78
C ASP A 123 8.12 -9.91 -12.00
N ILE A 124 7.96 -9.09 -10.95
CA ILE A 124 8.15 -7.65 -11.03
C ILE A 124 9.63 -7.34 -11.24
N GLU A 125 9.95 -6.61 -12.31
CA GLU A 125 11.30 -6.12 -12.62
C GLU A 125 11.46 -4.62 -12.33
N GLU A 126 10.36 -3.89 -12.26
CA GLU A 126 10.30 -2.46 -11.92
C GLU A 126 9.04 -2.19 -11.12
N ILE A 127 9.17 -1.43 -10.05
CA ILE A 127 8.04 -1.05 -9.20
C ILE A 127 8.00 0.46 -9.00
N PHE A 128 6.80 1.01 -9.01
CA PHE A 128 6.54 2.44 -8.85
C PHE A 128 5.97 2.74 -7.47
N GLY A 129 6.23 3.97 -7.01
CA GLY A 129 5.51 4.59 -5.91
C GLY A 129 4.95 5.91 -6.41
N VAL A 130 3.67 6.15 -6.19
CA VAL A 130 2.99 7.37 -6.62
C VAL A 130 2.52 8.12 -5.39
N THR A 131 2.92 9.38 -5.27
CA THR A 131 2.54 10.24 -4.14
C THR A 131 2.00 11.57 -4.65
N GLU A 132 1.05 12.14 -3.92
CA GLU A 132 0.73 13.55 -4.11
C GLU A 132 1.94 14.39 -3.69
N SER A 133 2.25 15.46 -4.44
CA SER A 133 3.45 16.29 -4.21
C SER A 133 3.52 16.90 -2.81
N LEU A 134 2.38 17.10 -2.15
CA LEU A 134 2.30 17.61 -0.79
C LEU A 134 2.56 16.54 0.29
N ASN A 135 2.52 15.28 -0.07
CA ASN A 135 2.79 14.18 0.85
C ASN A 135 4.29 13.93 1.01
N THR A 136 4.97 14.81 1.72
CA THR A 136 6.42 14.76 1.92
C THR A 136 6.86 13.53 2.73
N ALA A 137 6.04 13.09 3.68
CA ALA A 137 6.33 11.90 4.49
C ALA A 137 6.45 10.64 3.64
N SER A 138 5.50 10.43 2.70
CA SER A 138 5.53 9.28 1.80
C SER A 138 6.71 9.33 0.83
N GLN A 139 7.03 10.51 0.29
CA GLN A 139 8.21 10.70 -0.56
C GLN A 139 9.50 10.35 0.18
N HIS A 140 9.61 10.74 1.45
CA HIS A 140 10.76 10.42 2.30
C HIS A 140 10.95 8.91 2.45
N VAL A 141 9.87 8.19 2.69
CA VAL A 141 9.90 6.72 2.80
C VAL A 141 10.38 6.09 1.49
N LEU A 142 9.85 6.52 0.36
CA LEU A 142 10.25 5.99 -0.95
C LEU A 142 11.73 6.26 -1.24
N LEU A 143 12.20 7.49 -1.07
CA LEU A 143 13.60 7.85 -1.28
C LEU A 143 14.54 7.07 -0.37
N LYS A 144 14.19 6.94 0.90
CA LYS A 144 14.96 6.18 1.88
C LYS A 144 15.01 4.68 1.56
N SER A 145 14.00 4.17 0.88
CA SER A 145 13.92 2.77 0.45
C SER A 145 14.60 2.49 -0.89
N GLY A 146 15.24 3.49 -1.50
CA GLY A 146 16.02 3.35 -2.73
C GLY A 146 15.32 3.75 -4.01
N PHE A 147 14.07 4.20 -3.93
CA PHE A 147 13.38 4.75 -5.10
C PHE A 147 14.04 6.05 -5.57
N THR A 148 13.96 6.29 -6.86
CA THR A 148 14.41 7.55 -7.48
C THR A 148 13.24 8.23 -8.19
N PRO A 149 13.27 9.57 -8.31
CA PRO A 149 12.25 10.29 -9.08
C PRO A 149 12.19 9.80 -10.53
N HIS A 150 11.00 9.61 -11.05
CA HIS A 150 10.78 9.16 -12.42
C HIS A 150 10.06 10.23 -13.26
N SER A 151 8.89 10.68 -12.81
CA SER A 151 8.05 11.63 -13.57
C SER A 151 7.04 12.31 -12.67
N THR A 152 6.37 13.31 -13.22
CA THR A 152 5.22 13.94 -12.61
C THR A 152 3.99 13.78 -13.51
N ALA A 153 2.82 13.75 -12.91
CA ALA A 153 1.55 13.71 -13.61
C ALA A 153 0.54 14.61 -12.92
N MET A 154 -0.47 15.03 -13.64
CA MET A 154 -1.60 15.78 -13.07
C MET A 154 -2.80 14.87 -12.93
N GLU A 155 -3.47 14.93 -11.78
CA GLU A 155 -4.77 14.32 -11.55
C GLU A 155 -5.72 15.43 -11.07
N GLY A 156 -6.50 15.98 -12.00
CA GLY A 156 -7.23 17.21 -11.73
C GLY A 156 -6.26 18.36 -11.44
N GLU A 157 -6.40 18.99 -10.27
CA GLU A 157 -5.51 20.06 -9.80
C GLU A 157 -4.32 19.54 -8.97
N LYS A 158 -4.28 18.21 -8.72
CA LYS A 158 -3.21 17.60 -7.93
C LYS A 158 -2.00 17.27 -8.78
N VAL A 159 -0.83 17.54 -8.24
CA VAL A 159 0.45 17.10 -8.82
C VAL A 159 0.84 15.79 -8.17
N LEU A 160 0.99 14.74 -8.98
CA LEU A 160 1.46 13.43 -8.55
C LEU A 160 2.93 13.26 -8.92
N ASN A 161 3.74 12.87 -7.95
CA ASN A 161 5.12 12.48 -8.17
C ASN A 161 5.21 10.96 -8.29
N ARG A 162 5.80 10.49 -9.38
CA ARG A 162 6.10 9.09 -9.60
C ARG A 162 7.57 8.83 -9.32
N PHE A 163 7.80 7.85 -8.48
CA PHE A 163 9.12 7.31 -8.17
C PHE A 163 9.17 5.89 -8.69
N HIS A 164 10.37 5.37 -8.98
CA HIS A 164 10.52 3.99 -9.39
C HIS A 164 11.78 3.36 -8.81
N LEU A 165 11.80 2.04 -8.82
CA LEU A 165 12.95 1.23 -8.46
C LEU A 165 13.01 0.02 -9.37
N LEU A 166 14.15 -0.17 -10.02
CA LEU A 166 14.42 -1.33 -10.84
C LEU A 166 15.03 -2.44 -9.96
N LYS A 167 14.63 -3.68 -10.20
CA LYS A 167 15.15 -4.86 -9.50
C LYS A 167 16.67 -4.93 -9.52
N GLN A 168 17.28 -4.67 -10.67
CA GLN A 168 18.75 -4.68 -10.83
C GLN A 168 19.47 -3.67 -9.92
N ASN A 169 18.79 -2.60 -9.49
CA ASN A 169 19.36 -1.59 -8.61
C ASN A 169 19.11 -1.90 -7.12
N PHE A 170 18.27 -2.88 -6.84
CA PHE A 170 17.90 -3.28 -5.48
C PHE A 170 18.67 -4.53 -5.01
N LEU A 171 18.87 -5.50 -5.89
CA LEU A 171 19.53 -6.79 -5.58
C LEU A 171 21.04 -6.79 -5.85
#